data_24ad019904235883a15215b5ecc5b9d1
#
_entry.id   24ad019904235883a15215b5ecc5b9d1
#
_cell.length_a   1.000
_cell.length_b   1.000
_cell.length_c   1.000
_cell.angle_alpha   90.00
_cell.angle_beta   90.00
_cell.angle_gamma   90.00
#
_symmetry.space_group_name_H-M   'P 1'
#
loop_
_entity.id
_entity.type
_entity.pdbx_description
1 polymer ?
#
loop_
_entity_poly.entity_id
_entity_poly.type
_entity_poly.pdbx_seq_one_letter_code
_entity_poly.pdbx_strand_id
1 'polypeptide(L)'
;DLKWRDALLVAHRVNSNKQTFYLGGNNMAFDGIVVASLASELKHKLLNGRISKIAQPEADELLLTVKSTEGQYRLSISADASLPLVYLTSKNKPSPMTAPNFCMLLRKHISGGRIVDIWQPGLERIIHFTIEHLDELGDLCRKDLIVEIMGKHSNIIFCNDQGKIIDSIKHVSAQM
;
A
#
# COMPACT_ATOMS: atom_id res chain seq x y z
N ASP A 1 12.13 11.73 20.39
CA ASP A 1 11.26 12.50 19.47
C ASP A 1 11.87 12.75 18.09
N LEU A 2 13.17 12.51 17.89
CA LEU A 2 13.84 12.64 16.59
C LEU A 2 13.71 11.37 15.70
N LYS A 3 13.47 10.22 16.29
CA LYS A 3 13.56 8.91 15.61
C LYS A 3 12.50 8.67 14.51
N TRP A 4 11.32 9.23 14.62
CA TRP A 4 10.25 9.05 13.61
C TRP A 4 10.41 9.99 12.41
N ARG A 5 10.97 11.20 12.62
CA ARG A 5 11.30 12.11 11.51
C ARG A 5 12.41 11.53 10.64
N ASP A 6 13.35 10.82 11.25
CA ASP A 6 14.46 10.17 10.54
C ASP A 6 13.97 8.97 9.74
N ALA A 7 12.97 8.22 10.22
CA ALA A 7 12.37 7.10 9.48
C ALA A 7 11.54 7.57 8.28
N LEU A 8 10.80 8.67 8.41
CA LEU A 8 10.11 9.33 7.31
C LEU A 8 11.08 9.92 6.28
N LEU A 9 12.18 10.52 6.75
CA LEU A 9 13.27 11.02 5.91
C LEU A 9 13.99 9.87 5.18
N VAL A 10 14.13 8.70 5.80
CA VAL A 10 14.69 7.50 5.16
C VAL A 10 13.75 6.97 4.09
N ALA A 11 12.45 6.89 4.32
CA ALA A 11 11.47 6.51 3.30
C ALA A 11 11.43 7.52 2.13
N HIS A 12 11.57 8.82 2.40
CA HIS A 12 11.69 9.86 1.38
C HIS A 12 13.05 9.87 0.67
N ARG A 13 14.16 9.60 1.38
CA ARG A 13 15.51 9.61 0.80
C ARG A 13 15.86 8.35 0.01
N VAL A 14 15.33 7.19 0.37
CA VAL A 14 15.46 5.96 -0.45
C VAL A 14 14.91 6.19 -1.85
N ASN A 15 14.03 7.18 -2.01
CA ASN A 15 13.41 7.53 -3.28
C ASN A 15 14.24 8.48 -4.17
N SER A 16 15.18 9.24 -3.63
CA SER A 16 15.94 10.23 -4.42
C SER A 16 17.35 9.78 -4.86
N ASN A 17 17.95 8.83 -4.17
CA ASN A 17 19.26 8.27 -4.56
C ASN A 17 19.35 6.80 -4.11
N LYS A 18 19.80 5.91 -4.97
CA LYS A 18 20.14 4.50 -4.66
C LYS A 18 21.25 4.34 -3.60
N GLN A 19 21.27 5.16 -2.58
CA GLN A 19 22.17 4.98 -1.44
C GLN A 19 21.35 4.38 -0.31
N THR A 20 21.50 3.07 -0.16
CA THR A 20 21.14 2.34 1.03
C THR A 20 21.94 2.90 2.20
N PHE A 21 21.34 3.79 2.98
CA PHE A 21 21.94 4.14 4.26
C PHE A 21 21.69 2.99 5.23
N TYR A 22 22.68 2.16 5.40
CA TYR A 22 22.82 1.32 6.58
C TYR A 22 23.05 2.25 7.77
N LEU A 23 22.00 2.68 8.43
CA LEU A 23 22.13 3.20 9.78
C LEU A 23 22.43 2.01 10.69
N GLY A 24 23.62 2.06 11.28
CA GLY A 24 24.20 0.96 12.01
C GLY A 24 23.26 0.31 13.02
N GLY A 25 23.18 -0.98 12.96
CA GLY A 25 23.03 -1.87 14.10
C GLY A 25 21.68 -2.01 14.78
N ASN A 26 20.64 -1.25 14.43
CA ASN A 26 19.29 -1.49 14.93
C ASN A 26 18.32 -1.53 13.75
N ASN A 27 17.72 -2.68 13.51
CA ASN A 27 16.54 -2.81 12.68
C ASN A 27 15.53 -1.78 13.18
N MET A 28 15.39 -0.66 12.47
CA MET A 28 14.24 0.23 12.66
C MET A 28 13.01 -0.53 12.17
N ALA A 29 12.45 -1.32 13.06
CA ALA A 29 11.16 -1.93 12.85
C ALA A 29 10.17 -0.78 12.60
N PHE A 30 9.41 -0.87 11.51
CA PHE A 30 8.19 -0.11 11.36
C PHE A 30 7.31 -0.45 12.55
N ASP A 31 7.38 0.34 13.61
CA ASP A 31 6.49 0.19 14.77
C ASP A 31 5.17 0.91 14.51
N GLY A 32 4.20 0.72 15.41
CA GLY A 32 2.88 1.28 15.27
C GLY A 32 2.87 2.82 15.20
N ILE A 33 3.84 3.49 15.82
CA ILE A 33 3.95 4.96 15.81
C ILE A 33 4.42 5.46 14.44
N VAL A 34 5.39 4.78 13.83
CA VAL A 34 5.87 5.10 12.48
C VAL A 34 4.76 4.87 11.46
N VAL A 35 4.01 3.78 11.59
CA VAL A 35 2.86 3.48 10.72
C VAL A 35 1.77 4.53 10.87
N ALA A 36 1.49 5.02 12.09
CA ALA A 36 0.53 6.10 12.33
C ALA A 36 0.91 7.39 11.58
N SER A 37 2.18 7.76 11.64
CA SER A 37 2.70 8.93 10.94
C SER A 37 2.60 8.78 9.42
N LEU A 38 2.95 7.60 8.91
CA LEU A 38 2.85 7.27 7.50
C LEU A 38 1.40 7.30 7.00
N ALA A 39 0.46 6.70 7.74
CA ALA A 39 -0.96 6.70 7.41
C ALA A 39 -1.52 8.12 7.35
N SER A 40 -1.14 8.99 8.29
CA SER A 40 -1.53 10.40 8.31
C SER A 40 -1.01 11.17 7.09
N GLU A 41 0.24 10.97 6.71
CA GLU A 41 0.83 11.62 5.52
C GLU A 41 0.17 11.14 4.23
N LEU A 42 -0.03 9.83 4.09
CA LEU A 42 -0.70 9.26 2.92
C LEU A 42 -2.15 9.75 2.82
N LYS A 43 -2.87 9.82 3.94
CA LYS A 43 -4.22 10.36 3.98
C LYS A 43 -4.26 11.82 3.51
N HIS A 44 -3.32 12.64 3.98
CA HIS A 44 -3.24 14.04 3.55
C HIS A 44 -3.07 14.19 2.04
N LYS A 45 -2.24 13.35 1.42
CA LYS A 45 -1.92 13.45 -0.01
C LYS A 45 -2.89 12.70 -0.93
N LEU A 46 -3.44 11.57 -0.48
CA LEU A 46 -4.18 10.65 -1.34
C LEU A 46 -5.68 10.64 -1.13
N LEU A 47 -6.18 11.25 -0.04
CA LEU A 47 -7.62 11.27 0.25
C LEU A 47 -8.39 11.92 -0.92
N ASN A 48 -9.50 11.28 -1.31
CA ASN A 48 -10.33 11.63 -2.46
C ASN A 48 -9.66 11.47 -3.84
N GLY A 49 -8.42 10.99 -3.88
CA GLY A 49 -7.76 10.67 -5.15
C GLY A 49 -8.38 9.44 -5.82
N ARG A 50 -8.31 9.41 -7.16
CA ARG A 50 -8.79 8.30 -7.97
C ARG A 50 -7.64 7.40 -8.40
N ILE A 51 -7.83 6.10 -8.26
CA ILE A 51 -6.88 5.09 -8.72
C ILE A 51 -6.99 5.00 -10.25
N SER A 52 -5.99 5.53 -10.95
CA SER A 52 -5.98 5.57 -12.42
C SER A 52 -5.23 4.41 -13.05
N LYS A 53 -4.29 3.79 -12.33
CA LYS A 53 -3.51 2.64 -12.78
C LYS A 53 -3.16 1.74 -11.61
N ILE A 54 -3.21 0.44 -11.86
CA ILE A 54 -2.81 -0.61 -10.92
C ILE A 54 -1.80 -1.49 -11.63
N ALA A 55 -0.64 -1.68 -11.03
CA ALA A 55 0.41 -2.55 -11.51
C ALA A 55 0.96 -3.41 -10.36
N GLN A 56 1.48 -4.57 -10.69
CA GLN A 56 2.17 -5.47 -9.76
C GLN A 56 3.54 -5.81 -10.38
N PRO A 57 4.55 -4.96 -10.16
CA PRO A 57 5.86 -5.13 -10.77
C PRO A 57 6.59 -6.39 -10.31
N GLU A 58 6.40 -6.75 -9.03
CA GLU A 58 6.98 -7.92 -8.38
C GLU A 58 5.87 -8.78 -7.77
N ALA A 59 6.20 -10.02 -7.41
CA ALA A 59 5.23 -10.96 -6.83
C ALA A 59 4.57 -10.45 -5.54
N ASP A 60 5.24 -9.60 -4.78
CA ASP A 60 4.82 -9.07 -3.48
C ASP A 60 4.75 -7.53 -3.44
N GLU A 61 4.73 -6.87 -4.60
CA GLU A 61 4.70 -5.41 -4.70
C GLU A 61 3.56 -4.92 -5.60
N LEU A 62 2.78 -3.96 -5.08
CA LEU A 62 1.80 -3.19 -5.85
C LEU A 62 2.31 -1.78 -6.12
N LEU A 63 1.97 -1.25 -7.28
CA LEU A 63 2.18 0.14 -7.66
C LEU A 63 0.85 0.74 -8.12
N LEU A 64 0.30 1.64 -7.32
CA LEU A 64 -0.95 2.35 -7.61
C LEU A 64 -0.64 3.76 -8.08
N THR A 65 -1.21 4.17 -9.20
CA THR A 65 -1.19 5.57 -9.64
C THR A 65 -2.49 6.23 -9.21
N VAL A 66 -2.39 7.27 -8.40
CA VAL A 66 -3.52 8.00 -7.82
C VAL A 66 -3.50 9.42 -8.36
N LYS A 67 -4.61 9.86 -8.94
CA LYS A 67 -4.81 11.23 -9.41
C LYS A 67 -5.67 11.99 -8.41
N SER A 68 -5.16 13.09 -7.91
CA SER A 68 -5.87 14.04 -7.06
C SER A 68 -5.98 15.41 -7.74
N THR A 69 -6.64 16.36 -7.08
CA THR A 69 -6.71 17.75 -7.55
C THR A 69 -5.35 18.45 -7.55
N GLU A 70 -4.44 18.01 -6.69
CA GLU A 70 -3.10 18.59 -6.55
C GLU A 70 -2.05 17.95 -7.47
N GLY A 71 -2.38 16.83 -8.10
CA GLY A 71 -1.46 16.14 -9.00
C GLY A 71 -1.62 14.65 -9.04
N GLN A 72 -0.59 13.99 -9.55
CA GLN A 72 -0.53 12.54 -9.70
C GLN A 72 0.55 11.97 -8.78
N TYR A 73 0.17 10.98 -7.99
CA TYR A 73 1.06 10.26 -7.09
C TYR A 73 1.16 8.79 -7.49
N ARG A 74 2.33 8.21 -7.28
CA ARG A 74 2.51 6.75 -7.35
C ARG A 74 2.76 6.22 -5.95
N LEU A 75 1.89 5.32 -5.51
CA LEU A 75 1.99 4.63 -4.22
C LEU A 75 2.57 3.25 -4.45
N SER A 76 3.76 3.01 -3.90
CA SER A 76 4.38 1.69 -3.86
C SER A 76 4.06 1.01 -2.54
N ILE A 77 3.55 -0.21 -2.62
CA ILE A 77 3.23 -1.05 -1.47
C ILE A 77 3.99 -2.36 -1.65
N SER A 78 4.99 -2.60 -0.81
CA SER A 78 5.79 -3.82 -0.83
C SER A 78 5.53 -4.65 0.42
N ALA A 79 5.14 -5.91 0.22
CA ALA A 79 5.05 -6.93 1.24
C ALA A 79 6.31 -7.82 1.28
N ASP A 80 7.45 -7.34 0.81
CA ASP A 80 8.73 -8.05 0.87
C ASP A 80 9.06 -8.47 2.30
N ALA A 81 9.54 -9.70 2.46
CA ALA A 81 9.79 -10.28 3.78
C ALA A 81 10.91 -9.57 4.55
N SER A 82 11.87 -9.01 3.81
CA SER A 82 13.06 -8.35 4.39
C SER A 82 12.84 -6.86 4.60
N LEU A 83 12.10 -6.22 3.69
CA LEU A 83 11.90 -4.79 3.70
C LEU A 83 10.48 -4.42 3.23
N PRO A 84 9.45 -4.70 4.05
CA PRO A 84 8.11 -4.25 3.73
C PRO A 84 8.05 -2.71 3.81
N LEU A 85 7.53 -2.08 2.78
CA LEU A 85 7.47 -0.62 2.66
C LEU A 85 6.16 -0.16 2.02
N VAL A 86 5.69 0.99 2.50
CA VAL A 86 4.62 1.76 1.85
C VAL A 86 5.12 3.19 1.68
N TYR A 87 5.22 3.67 0.45
CA TYR A 87 5.76 5.01 0.17
C TYR A 87 5.30 5.56 -1.17
N LEU A 88 5.36 6.88 -1.30
CA LEU A 88 5.15 7.57 -2.57
C LEU A 88 6.46 7.62 -3.37
N THR A 89 6.38 7.32 -4.66
CA THR A 89 7.53 7.31 -5.57
C THR A 89 7.25 8.07 -6.86
N SER A 90 8.26 8.72 -7.40
CA SER A 90 8.22 9.27 -8.76
C SER A 90 8.61 8.24 -9.82
N LYS A 91 9.22 7.13 -9.40
CA LYS A 91 9.73 6.10 -10.31
C LYS A 91 8.62 5.18 -10.79
N ASN A 92 8.70 4.81 -12.06
CA ASN A 92 7.91 3.73 -12.62
C ASN A 92 8.76 2.46 -12.67
N LYS A 93 8.17 1.31 -12.30
CA LYS A 93 8.79 0.02 -12.48
C LYS A 93 8.16 -0.67 -13.69
N PRO A 94 8.94 -1.38 -14.51
CA PRO A 94 8.40 -2.21 -15.56
C PRO A 94 7.49 -3.28 -14.95
N SER A 95 6.36 -3.50 -15.58
CA SER A 95 5.43 -4.56 -15.19
C SER A 95 5.70 -5.81 -16.03
N PRO A 96 5.43 -7.02 -15.51
CA PRO A 96 5.48 -8.23 -16.31
C PRO A 96 4.51 -8.13 -17.49
N MET A 97 4.80 -8.85 -18.60
CA MET A 97 3.96 -8.85 -19.80
C MET A 97 2.53 -9.31 -19.49
N THR A 98 2.38 -10.28 -18.59
CA THR A 98 1.09 -10.77 -18.11
C THR A 98 0.93 -10.32 -16.66
N ALA A 99 -0.14 -9.56 -16.38
CA ALA A 99 -0.43 -9.12 -15.02
C ALA A 99 -0.78 -10.33 -14.13
N PRO A 100 -0.24 -10.41 -12.90
CA PRO A 100 -0.64 -11.44 -11.94
C PRO A 100 -2.13 -11.38 -11.59
N ASN A 101 -2.69 -12.51 -11.16
CA ASN A 101 -4.12 -12.64 -10.85
C ASN A 101 -4.60 -11.61 -9.82
N PHE A 102 -3.83 -11.34 -8.77
CA PHE A 102 -4.18 -10.34 -7.76
C PHE A 102 -4.29 -8.95 -8.37
N CYS A 103 -3.36 -8.56 -9.24
CA CYS A 103 -3.40 -7.29 -9.97
C CYS A 103 -4.65 -7.20 -10.86
N MET A 104 -4.97 -8.26 -11.59
CA MET A 104 -6.16 -8.31 -12.47
C MET A 104 -7.45 -8.19 -11.66
N LEU A 105 -7.52 -8.85 -10.50
CA LEU A 105 -8.65 -8.75 -9.57
C LEU A 105 -8.84 -7.32 -9.07
N LEU A 106 -7.78 -6.66 -8.65
CA LEU A 106 -7.83 -5.26 -8.22
C LEU A 106 -8.28 -4.33 -9.36
N ARG A 107 -7.75 -4.54 -10.57
CA ARG A 107 -8.17 -3.77 -11.75
C ARG A 107 -9.66 -3.92 -12.03
N LYS A 108 -10.18 -5.13 -11.92
CA LYS A 108 -11.61 -5.40 -12.13
C LYS A 108 -12.48 -4.63 -11.15
N HIS A 109 -12.09 -4.56 -9.87
CA HIS A 109 -12.94 -4.02 -8.82
C HIS A 109 -12.72 -2.53 -8.53
N ILE A 110 -11.46 -2.09 -8.45
CA ILE A 110 -11.14 -0.76 -7.92
C ILE A 110 -10.44 0.19 -8.90
N SER A 111 -10.32 -0.19 -10.17
CA SER A 111 -9.84 0.74 -11.20
C SER A 111 -10.81 1.91 -11.35
N GLY A 112 -10.32 3.14 -11.29
CA GLY A 112 -11.15 4.34 -11.28
C GLY A 112 -11.81 4.64 -9.93
N GLY A 113 -11.64 3.78 -8.93
CA GLY A 113 -12.17 3.95 -7.58
C GLY A 113 -11.54 5.15 -6.85
N ARG A 114 -12.27 5.71 -5.90
CA ARG A 114 -11.85 6.83 -5.08
C ARG A 114 -11.40 6.37 -3.71
N ILE A 115 -10.23 6.82 -3.26
CA ILE A 115 -9.77 6.58 -1.89
C ILE A 115 -10.55 7.50 -0.95
N VAL A 116 -11.43 6.93 -0.14
CA VAL A 116 -12.31 7.69 0.78
C VAL A 116 -11.79 7.71 2.20
N ASP A 117 -10.91 6.82 2.57
CA ASP A 117 -10.20 6.84 3.85
C ASP A 117 -8.87 6.09 3.79
N ILE A 118 -7.94 6.51 4.63
CA ILE A 118 -6.68 5.81 4.92
C ILE A 118 -6.52 5.85 6.43
N TRP A 119 -6.49 4.70 7.08
CA TRP A 119 -6.51 4.63 8.53
C TRP A 119 -5.73 3.43 9.07
N GLN A 120 -5.42 3.50 10.35
CA GLN A 120 -4.67 2.49 11.09
C GLN A 120 -5.50 2.04 12.29
N PRO A 121 -5.72 0.72 12.50
CA PRO A 121 -6.37 0.24 13.70
C PRO A 121 -5.42 0.38 14.90
N GLY A 122 -5.79 1.21 15.86
CA GLY A 122 -4.97 1.47 17.05
C GLY A 122 -3.54 1.89 16.69
N LEU A 123 -2.56 1.24 17.27
CA LEU A 123 -1.12 1.38 16.95
C LEU A 123 -0.54 0.10 16.29
N GLU A 124 -1.36 -0.63 15.59
CA GLU A 124 -0.91 -1.81 14.87
C GLU A 124 -0.12 -1.45 13.61
N ARG A 125 0.68 -2.39 13.10
CA ARG A 125 1.47 -2.22 11.87
C ARG A 125 0.63 -2.55 10.65
N ILE A 126 -0.54 -1.92 10.55
CA ILE A 126 -1.54 -2.18 9.52
C ILE A 126 -2.06 -0.83 9.01
N ILE A 127 -2.19 -0.70 7.69
CA ILE A 127 -2.82 0.45 7.05
C ILE A 127 -3.99 -0.05 6.20
N HIS A 128 -5.16 0.53 6.40
CA HIS A 128 -6.34 0.33 5.57
C HIS A 128 -6.47 1.46 4.55
N PHE A 129 -6.69 1.10 3.30
CA PHE A 129 -7.13 1.99 2.24
C PHE A 129 -8.57 1.63 1.90
N THR A 130 -9.51 2.47 2.27
CA THR A 130 -10.93 2.27 1.94
C THR A 130 -11.22 2.94 0.60
N ILE A 131 -11.71 2.15 -0.34
CA ILE A 131 -11.91 2.54 -1.73
C ILE A 131 -13.37 2.40 -2.09
N GLU A 132 -13.95 3.48 -2.60
CA GLU A 132 -15.32 3.56 -3.09
C GLU A 132 -15.33 3.42 -4.61
N HIS A 133 -16.14 2.53 -5.12
CA HIS A 133 -16.27 2.28 -6.56
C HIS A 133 -17.69 1.84 -6.92
N LEU A 134 -18.00 1.80 -8.21
CA LEU A 134 -19.24 1.23 -8.70
C LEU A 134 -19.07 -0.28 -8.91
N ASP A 135 -20.03 -1.05 -8.51
CA ASP A 135 -20.09 -2.49 -8.81
C ASP A 135 -20.58 -2.76 -10.25
N GLU A 136 -20.76 -4.03 -10.60
CA GLU A 136 -21.21 -4.45 -11.94
C GLU A 136 -22.62 -3.98 -12.27
N LEU A 137 -23.45 -3.68 -11.25
CA LEU A 137 -24.80 -3.15 -11.40
C LEU A 137 -24.85 -1.62 -11.42
N GLY A 138 -23.72 -0.96 -11.18
CA GLY A 138 -23.61 0.48 -11.08
C GLY A 138 -23.91 1.04 -9.69
N ASP A 139 -24.06 0.18 -8.69
CA ASP A 139 -24.27 0.58 -7.31
C ASP A 139 -22.96 0.95 -6.64
N LEU A 140 -23.00 1.99 -5.79
CA LEU A 140 -21.84 2.44 -5.04
C LEU A 140 -21.51 1.46 -3.93
N CYS A 141 -20.31 0.93 -3.94
CA CYS A 141 -19.82 0.01 -2.91
C CYS A 141 -18.41 0.38 -2.44
N ARG A 142 -17.99 -0.22 -1.35
CA ARG A 142 -16.68 0.00 -0.73
C ARG A 142 -15.91 -1.30 -0.61
N LYS A 143 -14.60 -1.20 -0.74
CA LYS A 143 -13.66 -2.28 -0.48
C LYS A 143 -12.46 -1.75 0.26
N ASP A 144 -11.81 -2.62 1.03
CA ASP A 144 -10.58 -2.30 1.75
C ASP A 144 -9.39 -3.02 1.14
N LEU A 145 -8.34 -2.26 0.90
CA LEU A 145 -7.01 -2.78 0.67
C LEU A 145 -6.22 -2.64 1.96
N ILE A 146 -5.87 -3.77 2.58
CA ILE A 146 -5.25 -3.82 3.89
C ILE A 146 -3.78 -4.19 3.72
N VAL A 147 -2.90 -3.36 4.23
CA VAL A 147 -1.45 -3.57 4.18
C VAL A 147 -0.95 -3.93 5.57
N GLU A 148 -0.45 -5.15 5.72
CA GLU A 148 0.19 -5.63 6.94
C GLU A 148 1.71 -5.53 6.80
N ILE A 149 2.35 -4.79 7.70
CA ILE A 149 3.80 -4.52 7.70
C ILE A 149 4.44 -5.29 8.86
N MET A 150 4.62 -6.60 8.68
CA MET A 150 5.03 -7.53 9.74
C MET A 150 6.23 -8.42 9.32
N GLY A 151 7.27 -7.84 8.71
CA GLY A 151 8.45 -8.59 8.25
C GLY A 151 8.06 -9.73 7.29
N LYS A 152 8.48 -10.94 7.58
CA LYS A 152 8.16 -12.12 6.74
C LYS A 152 6.65 -12.42 6.62
N HIS A 153 5.84 -11.93 7.56
CA HIS A 153 4.39 -12.08 7.57
C HIS A 153 3.66 -10.91 6.91
N SER A 154 4.39 -9.98 6.31
CA SER A 154 3.80 -8.87 5.57
C SER A 154 2.93 -9.36 4.42
N ASN A 155 1.80 -8.71 4.22
CA ASN A 155 0.83 -9.09 3.19
C ASN A 155 0.03 -7.87 2.71
N ILE A 156 -0.60 -8.01 1.57
CA ILE A 156 -1.59 -7.06 1.04
C ILE A 156 -2.86 -7.84 0.81
N ILE A 157 -3.92 -7.47 1.51
CA ILE A 157 -5.18 -8.20 1.58
C ILE A 157 -6.30 -7.33 1.01
N PHE A 158 -7.13 -7.92 0.18
CA PHE A 158 -8.28 -7.24 -0.42
C PHE A 158 -9.58 -7.81 0.17
N CYS A 159 -10.38 -6.93 0.78
CA CYS A 159 -11.61 -7.29 1.48
C CYS A 159 -12.81 -6.53 0.93
N ASN A 160 -14.02 -7.11 1.12
CA ASN A 160 -15.25 -6.39 0.92
C ASN A 160 -15.57 -5.46 2.12
N ASP A 161 -16.67 -4.72 2.05
CA ASP A 161 -17.15 -3.80 3.08
C ASP A 161 -17.54 -4.48 4.41
N GLN A 162 -17.76 -5.80 4.39
CA GLN A 162 -18.05 -6.61 5.57
C GLN A 162 -16.79 -7.24 6.20
N GLY A 163 -15.59 -6.91 5.68
CA GLY A 163 -14.33 -7.45 6.14
C GLY A 163 -14.03 -8.88 5.65
N LYS A 164 -14.84 -9.41 4.73
CA LYS A 164 -14.57 -10.72 4.12
C LYS A 164 -13.44 -10.62 3.11
N ILE A 165 -12.43 -11.45 3.26
CA ILE A 165 -11.27 -11.52 2.35
C ILE A 165 -11.74 -12.03 0.98
N ILE A 166 -11.41 -11.26 -0.06
CA ILE A 166 -11.64 -11.65 -1.46
C ILE A 166 -10.38 -12.33 -1.98
N ASP A 167 -9.20 -11.74 -1.77
CA ASP A 167 -7.90 -12.30 -2.14
C ASP A 167 -6.77 -11.59 -1.38
N SER A 168 -5.55 -12.10 -1.51
CA SER A 168 -4.33 -11.48 -0.98
C SER A 168 -3.16 -11.68 -1.94
N ILE A 169 -2.15 -10.81 -1.85
CA ILE A 169 -0.97 -10.91 -2.73
C ILE A 169 -0.10 -12.13 -2.39
N LYS A 170 -0.08 -12.53 -1.11
CA LYS A 170 0.53 -13.77 -0.65
C LYS A 170 -0.55 -14.71 -0.14
N HIS A 171 -0.59 -15.91 -0.67
CA HIS A 171 -1.45 -16.98 -0.18
C HIS A 171 -0.71 -17.74 0.91
N VAL A 172 -1.28 -17.78 2.12
CA VAL A 172 -0.79 -18.61 3.22
C VAL A 172 -1.47 -19.96 3.10
N SER A 173 -0.70 -21.01 2.77
CA SER A 173 -1.20 -22.37 2.90
C SER A 173 -1.47 -22.65 4.38
N ALA A 174 -2.70 -23.01 4.71
CA ALA A 174 -2.97 -23.61 6.01
C ALA A 174 -2.19 -24.93 6.09
N GLN A 175 -1.05 -24.89 6.75
CA GLN A 175 -0.41 -26.12 7.18
C GLN A 175 -1.28 -26.67 8.31
N MET A 176 -2.03 -27.74 8.01
CA MET A 176 -2.67 -28.58 9.01
C MET A 176 -1.61 -29.27 9.86
#